data_e078a6d1ace6e504eff5fe931dc50a77
#
_entry.id   e078a6d1ace6e504eff5fe931dc50a77
#
_cell.length_a   1.000
_cell.length_b   1.000
_cell.length_c   1.000
_cell.angle_alpha   90.00
_cell.angle_beta   90.00
_cell.angle_gamma   90.00
#
_symmetry.space_group_name_H-M   'P 1'
#
loop_
_entity.id
_entity.type
_entity.pdbx_description
1 polymer ?
#
loop_
_entity_poly.entity_id
_entity_poly.type
_entity_poly.pdbx_seq_one_letter_code
_entity_poly.pdbx_strand_id
1 'polypeptide(L)'
;MPALTVRGTGESIIENGIVFSTFDNGRLGAFQLETGFFLWDAPISFVEGSSELENLIDGDSAPVIAKQLIFATNYQGNLTAFDIAQKRPVWNANASSFYSPIVANNMIMVIQDDGSILSFSLANLSPSWTSEEYLRRELSSGAAYKNLLLIGDLDGYVHVINPMTGITVGRKKVSGNPIMNIVTFRDFAYAIDQDSNVVAIKL
;
A
#
# COMPACT_ATOMS: atom_id res chain seq x y z
N MET A 1 -17.22 -2.97 16.14
CA MET A 1 -15.81 -3.36 16.04
C MET A 1 -15.75 -4.86 16.20
N PRO A 2 -14.98 -5.60 15.40
CA PRO A 2 -14.79 -7.02 15.60
C PRO A 2 -14.13 -7.26 16.97
N ALA A 3 -14.46 -8.37 17.63
CA ALA A 3 -13.92 -8.73 18.93
C ALA A 3 -12.46 -9.23 18.91
N LEU A 4 -11.94 -9.50 17.71
CA LEU A 4 -10.57 -9.97 17.44
C LEU A 4 -9.98 -9.13 16.32
N THR A 5 -8.79 -8.57 16.54
CA THR A 5 -7.94 -7.94 15.54
C THR A 5 -6.62 -8.69 15.46
N VAL A 6 -6.08 -8.90 14.27
CA VAL A 6 -4.79 -9.58 14.08
C VAL A 6 -3.64 -8.58 14.18
N ARG A 7 -3.89 -7.33 13.79
CA ARG A 7 -2.93 -6.21 13.83
C ARG A 7 -3.65 -4.91 14.20
N GLY A 8 -2.90 -3.82 14.32
CA GLY A 8 -3.45 -2.49 14.59
C GLY A 8 -4.15 -1.86 13.39
N THR A 9 -4.82 -0.75 13.61
CA THR A 9 -5.46 0.04 12.55
C THR A 9 -4.43 0.68 11.61
N GLY A 10 -4.72 0.69 10.32
CA GLY A 10 -3.89 1.35 9.30
C GLY A 10 -3.76 2.85 9.54
N GLU A 11 -2.69 3.45 9.00
CA GLU A 11 -2.52 4.90 9.01
C GLU A 11 -3.65 5.58 8.23
N SER A 12 -4.04 6.76 8.70
CA SER A 12 -5.09 7.57 8.04
C SER A 12 -4.47 8.56 7.06
N ILE A 13 -5.20 8.90 6.01
CA ILE A 13 -4.85 9.97 5.08
C ILE A 13 -5.87 11.09 5.15
N ILE A 14 -5.44 12.31 4.85
CA ILE A 14 -6.28 13.50 4.87
C ILE A 14 -6.34 14.12 3.48
N GLU A 15 -7.54 14.34 2.99
CA GLU A 15 -7.76 15.02 1.73
C GLU A 15 -9.00 15.93 1.83
N ASN A 16 -8.85 17.19 1.47
CA ASN A 16 -9.95 18.19 1.44
C ASN A 16 -10.77 18.26 2.74
N GLY A 17 -10.12 18.18 3.91
CA GLY A 17 -10.78 18.26 5.21
C GLY A 17 -11.51 16.99 5.64
N ILE A 18 -11.27 15.86 4.95
CA ILE A 18 -11.80 14.54 5.28
C ILE A 18 -10.63 13.61 5.64
N VAL A 19 -10.79 12.88 6.72
CA VAL A 19 -9.89 11.81 7.14
C VAL A 19 -10.43 10.49 6.61
N PHE A 20 -9.60 9.74 5.88
CA PHE A 20 -9.90 8.40 5.42
C PHE A 20 -9.01 7.40 6.15
N SER A 21 -9.60 6.34 6.68
CA SER A 21 -8.90 5.29 7.41
C SER A 21 -9.46 3.92 7.07
N THR A 22 -8.58 2.95 6.98
CA THR A 22 -8.95 1.54 6.89
C THR A 22 -9.08 0.94 8.29
N PHE A 23 -9.94 -0.04 8.45
CA PHE A 23 -10.24 -0.68 9.72
C PHE A 23 -10.12 -2.21 9.62
N ASP A 24 -9.81 -2.86 10.74
CA ASP A 24 -9.65 -4.30 10.86
C ASP A 24 -10.90 -5.12 10.44
N ASN A 25 -12.03 -4.46 10.31
CA ASN A 25 -13.26 -5.08 9.79
C ASN A 25 -13.35 -5.03 8.26
N GLY A 26 -12.24 -4.74 7.57
CA GLY A 26 -12.17 -4.65 6.11
C GLY A 26 -13.00 -3.51 5.52
N ARG A 27 -13.15 -2.40 6.24
CA ARG A 27 -13.88 -1.22 5.76
C ARG A 27 -12.99 0.01 5.67
N LEU A 28 -13.26 0.84 4.68
CA LEU A 28 -12.74 2.20 4.57
C LEU A 28 -13.78 3.15 5.15
N GLY A 29 -13.40 3.95 6.15
CA GLY A 29 -14.24 4.96 6.75
C GLY A 29 -13.78 6.37 6.40
N ALA A 30 -14.73 7.31 6.32
CA ALA A 30 -14.50 8.73 6.10
C ALA A 30 -15.07 9.56 7.25
N PHE A 31 -14.29 10.52 7.73
CA PHE A 31 -14.61 11.36 8.88
C PHE A 31 -14.28 12.82 8.58
N GLN A 32 -15.06 13.75 9.10
CA GLN A 32 -14.74 15.17 9.01
C GLN A 32 -13.52 15.49 9.88
N LEU A 33 -12.50 16.11 9.32
CA LEU A 33 -11.22 16.36 10.02
C LEU A 33 -11.41 17.23 11.27
N GLU A 34 -12.18 18.31 11.18
CA GLU A 34 -12.31 19.28 12.29
C GLU A 34 -13.14 18.76 13.47
N THR A 35 -14.15 17.93 13.19
CA THR A 35 -15.13 17.53 14.20
C THR A 35 -15.05 16.06 14.59
N GLY A 36 -14.38 15.22 13.76
CA GLY A 36 -14.39 13.78 13.89
C GLY A 36 -15.73 13.13 13.53
N PHE A 37 -16.71 13.87 12.99
CA PHE A 37 -17.99 13.29 12.62
C PHE A 37 -17.81 12.26 11.52
N PHE A 38 -18.44 11.10 11.72
CA PHE A 38 -18.56 10.05 10.72
C PHE A 38 -19.37 10.55 9.52
N LEU A 39 -18.82 10.35 8.32
CA LEU A 39 -19.47 10.74 7.07
C LEU A 39 -20.04 9.53 6.34
N TRP A 40 -19.22 8.50 6.11
CA TRP A 40 -19.60 7.25 5.45
C TRP A 40 -18.52 6.18 5.64
N ASP A 41 -18.88 4.94 5.38
CA ASP A 41 -17.95 3.83 5.23
C ASP A 41 -18.37 2.89 4.09
N ALA A 42 -17.40 2.13 3.57
CA ALA A 42 -17.63 1.16 2.50
C ALA A 42 -16.70 -0.06 2.66
N PRO A 43 -17.10 -1.27 2.24
CA PRO A 43 -16.27 -2.46 2.32
C PRO A 43 -15.09 -2.38 1.34
N ILE A 44 -13.88 -2.76 1.79
CA ILE A 44 -12.69 -2.87 0.94
C ILE A 44 -12.73 -4.17 0.14
N SER A 45 -13.30 -5.24 0.71
CA SER A 45 -13.39 -6.53 0.05
C SER A 45 -14.86 -7.02 0.01
N PHE A 46 -15.19 -7.71 -1.07
CA PHE A 46 -16.46 -8.40 -1.25
C PHE A 46 -16.23 -9.91 -1.08
N VAL A 47 -15.70 -10.34 0.07
CA VAL A 47 -15.61 -11.77 0.36
C VAL A 47 -16.97 -12.22 0.89
N GLU A 48 -17.71 -12.99 0.09
CA GLU A 48 -18.85 -13.75 0.55
C GLU A 48 -18.36 -15.00 1.30
N GLY A 49 -17.84 -14.82 2.51
CA GLY A 49 -17.48 -15.92 3.40
C GLY A 49 -18.65 -16.32 4.27
N SER A 50 -18.86 -17.61 4.45
CA SER A 50 -19.92 -18.17 5.28
C SER A 50 -19.56 -18.26 6.77
N SER A 51 -18.29 -17.95 7.14
CA SER A 51 -17.81 -18.00 8.53
C SER A 51 -17.15 -16.68 8.96
N GLU A 52 -17.16 -16.41 10.27
CA GLU A 52 -16.49 -15.24 10.86
C GLU A 52 -14.98 -15.26 10.62
N LEU A 53 -14.38 -16.46 10.50
CA LEU A 53 -12.94 -16.62 10.23
C LEU A 53 -12.58 -16.28 8.78
N GLU A 54 -13.46 -16.55 7.82
CA GLU A 54 -13.29 -16.17 6.41
C GLU A 54 -13.46 -14.66 6.20
N ASN A 55 -14.08 -13.96 7.15
CA ASN A 55 -14.29 -12.53 7.15
C ASN A 55 -13.23 -11.75 7.97
N LEU A 56 -12.19 -12.43 8.47
CA LEU A 56 -11.02 -11.75 9.07
C LEU A 56 -10.18 -11.12 7.96
N ILE A 57 -10.57 -9.93 7.57
CA ILE A 57 -9.90 -9.12 6.56
C ILE A 57 -9.14 -8.03 7.31
N ASP A 58 -7.81 -8.12 7.34
CA ASP A 58 -6.98 -7.07 7.92
C ASP A 58 -6.80 -5.90 6.96
N GLY A 59 -7.33 -4.76 7.33
CA GLY A 59 -7.18 -3.49 6.61
C GLY A 59 -6.08 -2.61 7.19
N ASP A 60 -4.90 -3.18 7.48
CA ASP A 60 -3.81 -2.49 8.19
C ASP A 60 -3.02 -1.51 7.35
N SER A 61 -3.20 -1.49 6.03
CA SER A 61 -2.48 -0.60 5.13
C SER A 61 -3.11 0.80 5.10
N ALA A 62 -2.27 1.86 5.07
CA ALA A 62 -2.77 3.20 4.79
C ALA A 62 -3.37 3.25 3.38
N PRO A 63 -4.57 3.82 3.20
CA PRO A 63 -5.10 4.07 1.87
C PRO A 63 -4.27 5.15 1.16
N VAL A 64 -4.31 5.19 -0.17
CA VAL A 64 -3.68 6.26 -0.95
C VAL A 64 -4.68 6.92 -1.88
N ILE A 65 -4.51 8.22 -2.14
CA ILE A 65 -5.37 8.97 -3.05
C ILE A 65 -4.63 9.24 -4.36
N ALA A 66 -5.29 8.90 -5.46
CA ALA A 66 -4.86 9.28 -6.80
C ALA A 66 -6.07 9.50 -7.71
N LYS A 67 -6.05 10.59 -8.49
CA LYS A 67 -7.09 10.92 -9.50
C LYS A 67 -8.53 10.84 -8.94
N GLN A 68 -8.78 11.40 -7.77
CA GLN A 68 -10.08 11.39 -7.08
C GLN A 68 -10.59 9.99 -6.66
N LEU A 69 -9.73 8.99 -6.74
CA LEU A 69 -9.99 7.66 -6.20
C LEU A 69 -9.14 7.43 -4.96
N ILE A 70 -9.71 6.70 -4.01
CA ILE A 70 -8.99 6.15 -2.86
C ILE A 70 -8.70 4.70 -3.16
N PHE A 71 -7.46 4.30 -3.04
CA PHE A 71 -7.03 2.91 -3.17
C PHE A 71 -6.67 2.36 -1.81
N ALA A 72 -7.19 1.19 -1.49
CA ALA A 72 -6.88 0.46 -0.27
C ALA A 72 -6.60 -1.02 -0.60
N THR A 73 -5.64 -1.59 0.08
CA THR A 73 -5.33 -3.02 0.06
C THR A 73 -5.73 -3.66 1.36
N ASN A 74 -5.92 -4.97 1.35
CA ASN A 74 -6.07 -5.79 2.52
C ASN A 74 -5.34 -7.13 2.36
N TYR A 75 -5.00 -7.75 3.47
CA TYR A 75 -4.43 -9.09 3.48
C TYR A 75 -5.48 -10.13 3.06
N GLN A 76 -5.07 -11.11 2.26
CA GLN A 76 -5.92 -12.14 1.67
C GLN A 76 -7.10 -11.60 0.82
N GLY A 77 -6.95 -10.40 0.28
CA GLY A 77 -8.03 -9.72 -0.42
C GLY A 77 -7.62 -9.02 -1.71
N ASN A 78 -8.09 -7.80 -1.84
CA ASN A 78 -8.05 -7.04 -3.08
C ASN A 78 -7.36 -5.69 -2.91
N LEU A 79 -6.83 -5.16 -4.01
CA LEU A 79 -6.70 -3.72 -4.20
C LEU A 79 -8.05 -3.19 -4.68
N THR A 80 -8.67 -2.31 -3.91
CA THR A 80 -9.97 -1.72 -4.23
C THR A 80 -9.85 -0.23 -4.44
N ALA A 81 -10.47 0.29 -5.51
CA ALA A 81 -10.60 1.71 -5.78
C ALA A 81 -12.00 2.20 -5.41
N PHE A 82 -12.05 3.28 -4.62
CA PHE A 82 -13.27 3.96 -4.20
C PHE A 82 -13.38 5.31 -4.87
N ASP A 83 -14.54 5.62 -5.42
CA ASP A 83 -14.85 6.97 -5.89
C ASP A 83 -15.24 7.85 -4.70
N ILE A 84 -14.49 8.93 -4.48
CA ILE A 84 -14.70 9.84 -3.34
C ILE A 84 -16.07 10.55 -3.43
N ALA A 85 -16.50 10.93 -4.63
CA ALA A 85 -17.75 11.62 -4.84
C ALA A 85 -18.96 10.69 -4.74
N GLN A 86 -18.86 9.46 -5.29
CA GLN A 86 -19.91 8.46 -5.25
C GLN A 86 -19.95 7.68 -3.93
N LYS A 87 -18.89 7.77 -3.11
CA LYS A 87 -18.77 7.11 -1.79
C LYS A 87 -18.96 5.58 -1.87
N ARG A 88 -18.45 4.96 -2.94
CA ARG A 88 -18.59 3.52 -3.18
C ARG A 88 -17.37 2.98 -3.92
N PRO A 89 -17.10 1.66 -3.79
CA PRO A 89 -16.11 1.01 -4.62
C PRO A 89 -16.55 1.02 -6.09
N VAL A 90 -15.59 1.25 -6.99
CA VAL A 90 -15.81 1.31 -8.44
C VAL A 90 -14.97 0.33 -9.23
N TRP A 91 -13.92 -0.24 -8.60
CA TRP A 91 -13.04 -1.22 -9.21
C TRP A 91 -12.29 -2.01 -8.15
N ASN A 92 -11.93 -3.24 -8.47
CA ASN A 92 -11.04 -4.07 -7.66
C ASN A 92 -10.17 -4.99 -8.52
N ALA A 93 -9.06 -5.44 -7.93
CA ALA A 93 -8.19 -6.48 -8.47
C ALA A 93 -7.70 -7.38 -7.34
N ASN A 94 -7.52 -8.67 -7.62
CA ASN A 94 -6.93 -9.60 -6.65
C ASN A 94 -5.47 -9.21 -6.39
N ALA A 95 -5.17 -8.76 -5.17
CA ALA A 95 -3.86 -8.31 -4.73
C ALA A 95 -3.80 -8.29 -3.21
N SER A 96 -3.22 -9.33 -2.63
CA SER A 96 -3.04 -9.46 -1.18
C SER A 96 -1.81 -8.68 -0.73
N SER A 97 -1.94 -7.78 0.23
CA SER A 97 -0.82 -7.02 0.76
C SER A 97 -1.10 -6.49 2.17
N PHE A 98 -0.07 -6.53 3.01
CA PHE A 98 -0.02 -5.80 4.28
C PHE A 98 0.42 -4.35 4.10
N TYR A 99 0.97 -4.00 2.94
CA TYR A 99 1.54 -2.69 2.69
C TYR A 99 0.55 -1.80 1.94
N SER A 100 0.70 -0.49 2.16
CA SER A 100 -0.02 0.51 1.40
C SER A 100 0.32 0.42 -0.09
N PRO A 101 -0.66 0.62 -0.99
CA PRO A 101 -0.38 0.75 -2.40
C PRO A 101 0.55 1.93 -2.66
N ILE A 102 1.39 1.85 -3.69
CA ILE A 102 2.33 2.92 -4.04
C ILE A 102 1.92 3.55 -5.36
N VAL A 103 1.85 4.88 -5.39
CA VAL A 103 1.54 5.64 -6.59
C VAL A 103 2.79 6.36 -7.09
N ALA A 104 3.23 6.05 -8.30
CA ALA A 104 4.31 6.73 -8.98
C ALA A 104 4.11 6.70 -10.49
N ASN A 105 4.46 7.79 -11.19
CA ASN A 105 4.46 7.88 -12.66
C ASN A 105 3.18 7.37 -13.33
N ASN A 106 2.01 7.75 -12.81
CA ASN A 106 0.68 7.33 -13.28
C ASN A 106 0.38 5.82 -13.17
N MET A 107 1.13 5.12 -12.33
CA MET A 107 0.92 3.72 -12.00
C MET A 107 0.54 3.57 -10.52
N ILE A 108 -0.26 2.58 -10.20
CA ILE A 108 -0.46 2.09 -8.84
C ILE A 108 0.12 0.69 -8.72
N MET A 109 0.92 0.48 -7.71
CA MET A 109 1.67 -0.76 -7.48
C MET A 109 1.34 -1.34 -6.12
N VAL A 110 1.28 -2.66 -6.05
CA VAL A 110 1.07 -3.43 -4.82
C VAL A 110 2.21 -4.41 -4.66
N ILE A 111 2.88 -4.37 -3.51
CA ILE A 111 3.86 -5.37 -3.10
C ILE A 111 3.07 -6.47 -2.40
N GLN A 112 3.04 -7.66 -2.99
CA GLN A 112 2.31 -8.80 -2.42
C GLN A 112 3.12 -9.52 -1.32
N ASP A 113 2.44 -10.31 -0.53
CA ASP A 113 3.02 -11.03 0.61
C ASP A 113 4.07 -12.08 0.20
N ASP A 114 3.99 -12.59 -1.02
CA ASP A 114 4.97 -13.54 -1.59
C ASP A 114 6.22 -12.86 -2.16
N GLY A 115 6.22 -11.52 -2.23
CA GLY A 115 7.29 -10.70 -2.80
C GLY A 115 7.09 -10.38 -4.29
N SER A 116 6.00 -10.81 -4.91
CA SER A 116 5.65 -10.32 -6.24
C SER A 116 5.14 -8.88 -6.19
N ILE A 117 5.25 -8.16 -7.30
CA ILE A 117 4.78 -6.78 -7.42
C ILE A 117 3.80 -6.70 -8.59
N LEU A 118 2.58 -6.29 -8.30
CA LEU A 118 1.57 -6.00 -9.31
C LEU A 118 1.53 -4.51 -9.62
N SER A 119 1.27 -4.17 -10.88
CA SER A 119 1.10 -2.79 -11.30
C SER A 119 -0.10 -2.61 -12.21
N PHE A 120 -0.83 -1.53 -11.99
CA PHE A 120 -2.00 -1.14 -12.76
C PHE A 120 -1.85 0.30 -13.24
N SER A 121 -2.35 0.58 -14.43
CA SER A 121 -2.39 1.95 -14.96
C SER A 121 -3.46 2.77 -14.28
N LEU A 122 -3.12 3.95 -13.75
CA LEU A 122 -4.12 4.89 -13.22
C LEU A 122 -4.97 5.58 -14.31
N ALA A 123 -4.66 5.35 -15.59
CA ALA A 123 -5.47 5.92 -16.66
C ALA A 123 -6.80 5.17 -16.87
N ASN A 124 -6.79 3.85 -16.70
CA ASN A 124 -7.92 2.99 -16.99
C ASN A 124 -8.05 1.78 -16.05
N LEU A 125 -7.22 1.73 -15.00
CA LEU A 125 -7.17 0.66 -13.99
C LEU A 125 -6.91 -0.74 -14.58
N SER A 126 -6.30 -0.82 -15.76
CA SER A 126 -5.91 -2.09 -16.36
C SER A 126 -4.58 -2.59 -15.80
N PRO A 127 -4.39 -3.93 -15.71
CA PRO A 127 -3.09 -4.51 -15.40
C PRO A 127 -2.03 -4.02 -16.39
N SER A 128 -0.84 -3.71 -15.89
CA SER A 128 0.29 -3.21 -16.69
C SER A 128 1.43 -4.21 -16.73
N TRP A 129 1.96 -4.58 -15.58
CA TRP A 129 3.02 -5.57 -15.45
C TRP A 129 2.95 -6.27 -14.10
N THR A 130 3.56 -7.45 -14.05
CA THR A 130 3.82 -8.21 -12.82
C THR A 130 5.31 -8.53 -12.78
N SER A 131 5.94 -8.34 -11.61
CA SER A 131 7.32 -8.75 -11.38
C SER A 131 7.37 -9.84 -10.32
N GLU A 132 8.03 -10.95 -10.64
CA GLU A 132 8.32 -12.05 -9.73
C GLU A 132 9.82 -12.09 -9.34
N GLU A 133 10.58 -11.04 -9.68
CA GLU A 133 12.02 -10.93 -9.43
C GLU A 133 12.36 -11.04 -7.94
N TYR A 134 11.43 -10.65 -7.08
CA TYR A 134 11.66 -10.53 -5.64
C TYR A 134 10.94 -11.58 -4.79
N LEU A 135 10.45 -12.65 -5.41
CA LEU A 135 9.81 -13.74 -4.67
C LEU A 135 10.70 -14.24 -3.52
N ARG A 136 10.11 -14.37 -2.33
CA ARG A 136 10.75 -14.84 -1.09
C ARG A 136 11.90 -13.95 -0.59
N ARG A 137 11.92 -12.68 -0.98
CA ARG A 137 12.93 -11.73 -0.48
C ARG A 137 12.44 -10.88 0.70
N GLU A 138 11.25 -11.17 1.23
CA GLU A 138 10.67 -10.45 2.37
C GLU A 138 10.79 -8.93 2.17
N LEU A 139 10.09 -8.43 1.15
CA LEU A 139 10.16 -7.03 0.78
C LEU A 139 9.62 -6.15 1.89
N SER A 140 10.19 -4.96 2.06
CA SER A 140 9.69 -3.92 2.92
C SER A 140 8.47 -3.22 2.31
N SER A 141 7.83 -2.33 3.07
CA SER A 141 6.97 -1.32 2.47
C SER A 141 7.75 -0.54 1.40
N GLY A 142 7.10 -0.25 0.29
CA GLY A 142 7.69 0.54 -0.79
C GLY A 142 7.41 2.03 -0.64
N ALA A 143 8.23 2.85 -1.31
CA ALA A 143 8.02 4.29 -1.38
C ALA A 143 8.23 4.84 -2.79
N ALA A 144 7.43 5.83 -3.17
CA ALA A 144 7.65 6.59 -4.39
C ALA A 144 8.74 7.67 -4.16
N TYR A 145 9.74 7.73 -5.03
CA TYR A 145 10.77 8.74 -4.99
C TYR A 145 11.14 9.18 -6.41
N LYS A 146 10.96 10.46 -6.75
CA LYS A 146 11.26 11.03 -8.07
C LYS A 146 10.74 10.18 -9.24
N ASN A 147 9.47 9.78 -9.18
CA ASN A 147 8.83 8.90 -10.16
C ASN A 147 9.44 7.49 -10.29
N LEU A 148 10.17 7.02 -9.29
CA LEU A 148 10.68 5.66 -9.17
C LEU A 148 10.00 4.98 -7.99
N LEU A 149 9.96 3.64 -8.01
CA LEU A 149 9.59 2.83 -6.87
C LEU A 149 10.86 2.38 -6.15
N LEU A 150 10.93 2.61 -4.85
CA LEU A 150 11.96 2.07 -3.96
C LEU A 150 11.36 0.98 -3.10
N ILE A 151 12.05 -0.16 -2.98
CA ILE A 151 11.72 -1.26 -2.07
C ILE A 151 12.98 -1.79 -1.40
N GLY A 152 12.87 -2.18 -0.15
CA GLY A 152 13.93 -2.86 0.59
C GLY A 152 13.75 -4.36 0.60
N ASP A 153 14.80 -5.11 0.91
CA ASP A 153 14.73 -6.56 1.04
C ASP A 153 15.43 -7.08 2.32
N LEU A 154 15.28 -8.39 2.55
CA LEU A 154 15.83 -9.09 3.71
C LEU A 154 17.36 -9.06 3.80
N ASP A 155 18.06 -8.87 2.69
CA ASP A 155 19.53 -8.81 2.64
C ASP A 155 20.08 -7.38 2.85
N GLY A 156 19.20 -6.40 3.11
CA GLY A 156 19.59 -5.01 3.36
C GLY A 156 19.86 -4.20 2.08
N TYR A 157 19.35 -4.66 0.94
CA TYR A 157 19.38 -3.89 -0.30
C TYR A 157 18.15 -3.00 -0.43
N VAL A 158 18.35 -1.84 -1.03
CA VAL A 158 17.28 -1.02 -1.60
C VAL A 158 17.35 -1.14 -3.12
N HIS A 159 16.27 -1.59 -3.71
CA HIS A 159 16.06 -1.72 -5.15
C HIS A 159 15.32 -0.49 -5.67
N VAL A 160 15.70 -0.06 -6.86
CA VAL A 160 15.11 1.08 -7.58
C VAL A 160 14.46 0.55 -8.83
N ILE A 161 13.16 0.69 -8.95
CA ILE A 161 12.35 0.10 -10.03
C ILE A 161 11.69 1.21 -10.83
N ASN A 162 11.68 1.04 -12.14
CA ASN A 162 10.90 1.91 -13.04
C ASN A 162 9.41 1.52 -12.97
N PRO A 163 8.51 2.40 -12.48
CA PRO A 163 7.09 2.07 -12.31
C PRO A 163 6.36 1.75 -13.60
N MET A 164 6.83 2.27 -14.74
CA MET A 164 6.18 2.04 -16.04
C MET A 164 6.46 0.65 -16.62
N THR A 165 7.60 0.06 -16.28
CA THR A 165 8.08 -1.19 -16.90
C THR A 165 8.27 -2.34 -15.93
N GLY A 166 8.32 -2.07 -14.62
CA GLY A 166 8.66 -3.06 -13.59
C GLY A 166 10.15 -3.44 -13.58
N ILE A 167 10.99 -2.82 -14.42
CA ILE A 167 12.41 -3.18 -14.54
C ILE A 167 13.21 -2.52 -13.41
N THR A 168 14.06 -3.31 -12.76
CA THR A 168 15.05 -2.82 -11.81
C THR A 168 16.11 -1.98 -12.52
N VAL A 169 16.16 -0.69 -12.20
CA VAL A 169 17.13 0.27 -12.79
C VAL A 169 18.35 0.50 -11.91
N GLY A 170 18.32 0.03 -10.68
CA GLY A 170 19.44 0.11 -9.75
C GLY A 170 19.17 -0.60 -8.43
N ARG A 171 20.24 -0.91 -7.72
CA ARG A 171 20.16 -1.42 -6.35
C ARG A 171 21.39 -1.02 -5.55
N LYS A 172 21.23 -0.87 -4.25
CA LYS A 172 22.35 -0.54 -3.34
C LYS A 172 22.15 -1.26 -2.01
N LYS A 173 23.22 -1.90 -1.52
CA LYS A 173 23.24 -2.41 -0.14
C LYS A 173 23.41 -1.24 0.81
N VAL A 174 22.48 -1.06 1.74
CA VAL A 174 22.47 0.06 2.69
C VAL A 174 22.55 -0.39 4.14
N SER A 175 22.24 -1.65 4.42
CA SER A 175 22.35 -2.25 5.76
C SER A 175 22.90 -3.68 5.69
N GLY A 176 23.36 -4.19 6.82
CA GLY A 176 23.62 -5.62 7.04
C GLY A 176 22.36 -6.40 7.44
N ASN A 177 21.30 -5.71 7.81
CA ASN A 177 20.04 -6.24 8.31
C ASN A 177 18.91 -6.03 7.29
N PRO A 178 17.79 -6.79 7.41
CA PRO A 178 16.58 -6.58 6.61
C PRO A 178 16.09 -5.14 6.64
N ILE A 179 15.69 -4.62 5.49
CA ILE A 179 15.03 -3.31 5.42
C ILE A 179 13.55 -3.51 5.75
N MET A 180 13.07 -2.81 6.76
CA MET A 180 11.68 -2.91 7.23
C MET A 180 10.77 -1.87 6.62
N ASN A 181 11.30 -0.67 6.35
CA ASN A 181 10.51 0.44 5.83
C ASN A 181 11.36 1.38 4.98
N ILE A 182 10.72 2.03 4.00
CA ILE A 182 11.29 3.13 3.24
C ILE A 182 10.31 4.30 3.29
N VAL A 183 10.79 5.45 3.72
CA VAL A 183 10.02 6.70 3.69
C VAL A 183 10.76 7.74 2.86
N THR A 184 10.02 8.64 2.24
CA THR A 184 10.59 9.70 1.41
C THR A 184 10.24 11.06 2.00
N PHE A 185 11.24 11.94 2.07
CA PHE A 185 11.03 13.30 2.51
C PHE A 185 11.98 14.25 1.77
N ARG A 186 11.42 15.24 1.08
CA ARG A 186 12.17 16.17 0.22
C ARG A 186 13.01 15.42 -0.83
N ASP A 187 14.34 15.66 -0.83
CA ASP A 187 15.27 15.09 -1.80
C ASP A 187 15.96 13.80 -1.33
N PHE A 188 15.43 13.16 -0.30
CA PHE A 188 15.98 11.94 0.27
C PHE A 188 14.94 10.85 0.41
N ALA A 189 15.39 9.61 0.24
CA ALA A 189 14.73 8.43 0.75
C ALA A 189 15.48 7.95 2.00
N TYR A 190 14.75 7.45 2.98
CA TYR A 190 15.31 6.92 4.24
C TYR A 190 14.90 5.46 4.35
N ALA A 191 15.90 4.57 4.32
CA ALA A 191 15.70 3.16 4.60
C ALA A 191 15.88 2.92 6.10
N ILE A 192 14.95 2.20 6.69
CA ILE A 192 14.93 1.83 8.11
C ILE A 192 15.10 0.31 8.17
N ASP A 193 16.14 -0.16 8.84
CA ASP A 193 16.40 -1.58 8.99
C ASP A 193 15.76 -2.17 10.26
N GLN A 194 15.89 -3.49 10.42
CA GLN A 194 15.31 -4.24 11.54
C GLN A 194 15.83 -3.77 12.91
N ASP A 195 17.06 -3.26 12.97
CA ASP A 195 17.66 -2.73 14.21
C ASP A 195 17.33 -1.23 14.42
N SER A 196 16.39 -0.67 13.64
CA SER A 196 16.00 0.74 13.68
C SER A 196 17.11 1.71 13.25
N ASN A 197 18.13 1.25 12.53
CA ASN A 197 19.09 2.16 11.91
C ASN A 197 18.44 2.84 10.70
N VAL A 198 18.70 4.13 10.53
CA VAL A 198 18.18 4.95 9.44
C VAL A 198 19.29 5.35 8.50
N VAL A 199 19.18 5.00 7.24
CA VAL A 199 20.14 5.35 6.20
C VAL A 199 19.49 6.27 5.18
N ALA A 200 20.03 7.49 5.04
CA ALA A 200 19.61 8.44 4.03
C ALA A 200 20.20 8.09 2.64
N ILE A 201 19.35 8.04 1.64
CA ILE A 201 19.70 7.72 0.25
C ILE A 201 19.31 8.93 -0.60
N LYS A 202 20.27 9.38 -1.42
CA LYS A 202 20.04 10.37 -2.46
C LYS A 202 20.30 9.72 -3.81
N LEU A 203 19.32 9.78 -4.70
CA LEU A 203 19.36 9.26 -6.07
C LEU A 203 19.51 10.40 -7.08
#